data_c2a1792db7a7df05d38e30453bba124a
#
_entry.id   c2a1792db7a7df05d38e30453bba124a
#
_cell.length_a   1.000
_cell.length_b   1.000
_cell.length_c   1.000
_cell.angle_alpha   90.00
_cell.angle_beta   90.00
_cell.angle_gamma   90.00
#
_symmetry.space_group_name_H-M   'P 1'
#
loop_
_entity.id
_entity.type
_entity.pdbx_description
1 polymer ?
#
loop_
_entity_poly.entity_id
_entity_poly.type
_entity_poly.pdbx_seq_one_letter_code
_entity_poly.pdbx_strand_id
1 'polypeptide(L)'
;VISPIVAEIYGPEYEEQKRLGRELQQLYASTADIVDIDSTVEADAKRLVIEVDRQRAALLGISQQQVSAILQMALNGEDVTYIHQARERYPIPVRLEVPVASKADLDALLALEVRNQAGQRVPISEIARVRETGWDDAVYHKDLLPVVFVMGDMAGDLDSPLYGMFDLASQIDERENSSYAIDQRYISQPENTHSFSLKWDGEWQITYETFRDMGIAYSVGLILIYLLVVAQFRSYLLPLVIMA
;
A
#
# COMPACT_ATOMS: atom_id res chain seq x y z
N VAL A 1 10.31 2.20 9.66
CA VAL A 1 9.62 0.90 9.88
C VAL A 1 8.14 1.15 9.69
N ILE A 2 7.50 0.33 8.86
CA ILE A 2 6.05 0.45 8.61
C ILE A 2 5.28 -0.20 9.75
N SER A 3 5.77 -1.34 10.25
CA SER A 3 5.22 -2.10 11.35
C SER A 3 6.33 -2.94 12.02
N PRO A 4 6.17 -3.39 13.27
CA PRO A 4 7.16 -4.25 13.95
C PRO A 4 7.42 -5.58 13.24
N ILE A 5 6.38 -6.26 12.74
CA ILE A 5 6.50 -7.47 11.94
C ILE A 5 6.05 -7.16 10.53
N VAL A 6 6.94 -7.28 9.56
CA VAL A 6 6.67 -7.05 8.14
C VAL A 6 7.14 -8.23 7.32
N ALA A 7 6.25 -8.76 6.50
CA ALA A 7 6.56 -9.73 5.45
C ALA A 7 6.42 -9.06 4.08
N GLU A 8 7.50 -9.03 3.33
CA GLU A 8 7.58 -8.53 1.96
C GLU A 8 7.48 -9.70 0.99
N ILE A 9 6.43 -9.72 0.19
CA ILE A 9 6.15 -10.80 -0.76
C ILE A 9 6.57 -10.35 -2.16
N TYR A 10 7.44 -11.12 -2.78
CA TYR A 10 7.91 -10.94 -4.15
C TYR A 10 7.53 -12.15 -5.00
N GLY A 11 7.28 -11.96 -6.29
CA GLY A 11 6.93 -13.06 -7.19
C GLY A 11 6.73 -12.61 -8.63
N PRO A 12 6.54 -13.55 -9.58
CA PRO A 12 6.49 -13.24 -11.01
C PRO A 12 5.24 -12.45 -11.43
N GLU A 13 4.12 -12.67 -10.76
CA GLU A 13 2.85 -12.01 -11.09
C GLU A 13 2.24 -11.35 -9.87
N TYR A 14 1.85 -10.07 -10.00
CA TYR A 14 1.32 -9.28 -8.90
C TYR A 14 0.01 -9.83 -8.32
N GLU A 15 -0.87 -10.39 -9.17
CA GLU A 15 -2.11 -11.03 -8.72
C GLU A 15 -1.84 -12.24 -7.81
N GLU A 16 -0.82 -13.02 -8.14
CA GLU A 16 -0.40 -14.15 -7.31
C GLU A 16 0.25 -13.69 -6.01
N GLN A 17 1.02 -12.58 -6.03
CA GLN A 17 1.55 -11.95 -4.82
C GLN A 17 0.40 -11.50 -3.90
N LYS A 18 -0.66 -10.89 -4.45
CA LYS A 18 -1.86 -10.49 -3.68
C LYS A 18 -2.57 -11.70 -3.07
N ARG A 19 -2.68 -12.81 -3.83
CA ARG A 19 -3.28 -14.04 -3.31
C ARG A 19 -2.47 -14.59 -2.13
N LEU A 20 -1.18 -14.68 -2.29
CA LEU A 20 -0.27 -15.12 -1.22
C LEU A 20 -0.31 -14.14 -0.02
N GLY A 21 -0.43 -12.84 -0.26
CA GLY A 21 -0.61 -11.82 0.75
C GLY A 21 -1.87 -12.05 1.60
N ARG A 22 -3.01 -12.38 0.95
CA ARG A 22 -4.25 -12.71 1.67
C ARG A 22 -4.12 -14.00 2.50
N GLU A 23 -3.44 -15.01 1.97
CA GLU A 23 -3.18 -16.26 2.71
C GLU A 23 -2.27 -16.00 3.93
N LEU A 24 -1.24 -15.19 3.75
CA LEU A 24 -0.35 -14.79 4.83
C LEU A 24 -1.05 -13.94 5.89
N GLN A 25 -1.92 -13.01 5.47
CA GLN A 25 -2.73 -12.21 6.39
C GLN A 25 -3.65 -13.10 7.26
N GLN A 26 -4.21 -14.17 6.69
CA GLN A 26 -4.98 -15.15 7.46
C GLN A 26 -4.09 -15.95 8.43
N LEU A 27 -2.85 -16.24 8.04
CA LEU A 27 -1.89 -16.87 8.94
C LEU A 27 -1.57 -15.97 10.13
N TYR A 28 -1.28 -14.69 9.89
CA TYR A 28 -1.09 -13.71 10.96
C TYR A 28 -2.30 -13.67 11.90
N ALA A 29 -3.52 -13.63 11.35
CA ALA A 29 -4.76 -13.60 12.14
C ALA A 29 -5.01 -14.87 12.96
N SER A 30 -4.44 -16.01 12.56
CA SER A 30 -4.55 -17.28 13.28
C SER A 30 -3.42 -17.53 14.26
N THR A 31 -2.35 -16.74 14.22
CA THR A 31 -1.20 -16.87 15.11
C THR A 31 -1.47 -16.10 16.40
N ALA A 32 -1.21 -16.75 17.54
CA ALA A 32 -1.47 -16.16 18.85
C ALA A 32 -0.64 -14.87 19.07
N ASP A 33 -1.21 -13.93 19.80
CA ASP A 33 -0.59 -12.67 20.20
C ASP A 33 -0.19 -11.72 19.06
N ILE A 34 -0.52 -12.03 17.81
CA ILE A 34 -0.36 -11.11 16.69
C ILE A 34 -1.63 -10.26 16.54
N VAL A 35 -1.44 -8.94 16.53
CA VAL A 35 -2.50 -7.93 16.47
C VAL A 35 -2.21 -6.90 15.37
N ASP A 36 -3.14 -5.96 15.14
CA ASP A 36 -3.02 -4.85 14.20
C ASP A 36 -2.56 -5.30 12.80
N ILE A 37 -3.19 -6.39 12.34
CA ILE A 37 -2.84 -7.03 11.07
C ILE A 37 -3.39 -6.20 9.91
N ASP A 38 -2.49 -5.81 9.01
CA ASP A 38 -2.81 -5.05 7.81
C ASP A 38 -2.01 -5.55 6.61
N SER A 39 -2.42 -5.18 5.41
CA SER A 39 -1.71 -5.50 4.17
C SER A 39 -1.90 -4.41 3.12
N THR A 40 -0.98 -4.36 2.15
CA THR A 40 -1.13 -3.49 0.98
C THR A 40 -2.05 -4.09 -0.10
N VAL A 41 -2.67 -5.24 0.17
CA VAL A 41 -3.69 -5.82 -0.70
C VAL A 41 -4.99 -5.09 -0.48
N GLU A 42 -5.37 -4.26 -1.43
CA GLU A 42 -6.64 -3.52 -1.37
C GLU A 42 -7.84 -4.48 -1.48
N ALA A 43 -8.95 -4.11 -0.85
CA ALA A 43 -10.21 -4.82 -1.00
C ALA A 43 -10.77 -4.60 -2.41
N ASP A 44 -11.36 -5.64 -2.99
CA ASP A 44 -12.01 -5.54 -4.29
C ASP A 44 -13.10 -4.46 -4.25
N ALA A 45 -12.83 -3.31 -4.85
CA ALA A 45 -13.77 -2.21 -4.94
C ALA A 45 -14.39 -2.14 -6.34
N LYS A 46 -15.69 -1.86 -6.37
CA LYS A 46 -16.43 -1.67 -7.61
C LYS A 46 -16.20 -0.25 -8.15
N ARG A 47 -15.94 -0.15 -9.44
CA ARG A 47 -15.84 1.09 -10.18
C ARG A 47 -16.95 1.16 -11.22
N LEU A 48 -17.73 2.21 -11.19
CA LEU A 48 -18.76 2.47 -12.18
C LEU A 48 -18.22 3.44 -13.24
N VAL A 49 -18.13 2.98 -14.48
CA VAL A 49 -17.67 3.78 -15.62
C VAL A 49 -18.89 4.18 -16.46
N ILE A 50 -19.14 5.49 -16.56
CA ILE A 50 -20.19 6.06 -17.42
C ILE A 50 -19.60 6.24 -18.81
N GLU A 51 -19.98 5.38 -19.75
CA GLU A 51 -19.54 5.39 -21.14
C GLU A 51 -20.54 6.15 -22.00
N VAL A 52 -20.11 7.26 -22.60
CA VAL A 52 -20.96 8.05 -23.52
C VAL A 52 -20.95 7.41 -24.89
N ASP A 53 -22.13 7.09 -25.42
CA ASP A 53 -22.33 6.71 -26.82
C ASP A 53 -22.12 7.94 -27.71
N ARG A 54 -20.93 8.05 -28.28
CA ARG A 54 -20.51 9.20 -29.09
C ARG A 54 -21.36 9.40 -30.34
N GLN A 55 -21.83 8.32 -30.96
CA GLN A 55 -22.63 8.38 -32.17
C GLN A 55 -24.02 8.93 -31.85
N ARG A 56 -24.64 8.38 -30.81
CA ARG A 56 -25.97 8.83 -30.37
C ARG A 56 -25.96 10.25 -29.82
N ALA A 57 -24.95 10.61 -29.01
CA ALA A 57 -24.76 11.96 -28.52
C ALA A 57 -24.59 12.97 -29.67
N ALA A 58 -23.78 12.65 -30.70
CA ALA A 58 -23.57 13.50 -31.86
C ALA A 58 -24.87 13.72 -32.67
N LEU A 59 -25.69 12.67 -32.86
CA LEU A 59 -26.99 12.77 -33.52
C LEU A 59 -27.96 13.71 -32.78
N LEU A 60 -27.86 13.76 -31.44
CA LEU A 60 -28.67 14.63 -30.61
C LEU A 60 -28.05 16.02 -30.40
N GLY A 61 -26.87 16.30 -30.99
CA GLY A 61 -26.17 17.58 -30.86
C GLY A 61 -25.58 17.83 -29.49
N ILE A 62 -25.15 16.76 -28.79
CA ILE A 62 -24.55 16.80 -27.45
C ILE A 62 -23.10 16.36 -27.53
N SER A 63 -22.21 17.11 -26.93
CA SER A 63 -20.78 16.74 -26.81
C SER A 63 -20.51 15.90 -25.54
N GLN A 64 -19.52 15.03 -25.60
CA GLN A 64 -19.05 14.29 -24.42
C GLN A 64 -18.61 15.25 -23.30
N GLN A 65 -18.05 16.40 -23.65
CA GLN A 65 -17.60 17.41 -22.68
C GLN A 65 -18.78 17.98 -21.88
N GLN A 66 -19.93 18.23 -22.51
CA GLN A 66 -21.13 18.69 -21.80
C GLN A 66 -21.62 17.66 -20.78
N VAL A 67 -21.64 16.37 -21.15
CA VAL A 67 -22.01 15.28 -20.23
C VAL A 67 -21.04 15.23 -19.06
N SER A 68 -19.72 15.24 -19.33
CA SER A 68 -18.70 15.23 -18.28
C SER A 68 -18.81 16.43 -17.34
N ALA A 69 -19.06 17.63 -17.86
CA ALA A 69 -19.19 18.84 -17.06
C ALA A 69 -20.38 18.75 -16.10
N ILE A 70 -21.54 18.27 -16.58
CA ILE A 70 -22.73 18.11 -15.73
C ILE A 70 -22.49 17.06 -14.63
N LEU A 71 -21.90 15.92 -14.98
CA LEU A 71 -21.59 14.88 -13.99
C LEU A 71 -20.54 15.37 -12.97
N GLN A 72 -19.53 16.09 -13.43
CA GLN A 72 -18.51 16.68 -12.54
C GLN A 72 -19.12 17.69 -11.58
N MET A 73 -19.98 18.60 -12.09
CA MET A 73 -20.70 19.55 -11.25
C MET A 73 -21.61 18.86 -10.23
N ALA A 74 -22.34 17.81 -10.65
CA ALA A 74 -23.24 17.08 -9.78
C ALA A 74 -22.48 16.35 -8.65
N LEU A 75 -21.36 15.68 -8.97
CA LEU A 75 -20.62 14.83 -8.05
C LEU A 75 -19.62 15.60 -7.19
N ASN A 76 -18.80 16.46 -7.82
CA ASN A 76 -17.72 17.19 -7.14
C ASN A 76 -18.15 18.58 -6.69
N GLY A 77 -19.23 19.12 -7.25
CA GLY A 77 -19.64 20.49 -7.08
C GLY A 77 -18.81 21.46 -7.94
N GLU A 78 -19.39 22.60 -8.24
CA GLU A 78 -18.76 23.70 -8.96
C GLU A 78 -19.10 25.05 -8.31
N ASP A 79 -18.10 25.91 -8.16
CA ASP A 79 -18.28 27.27 -7.65
C ASP A 79 -18.75 28.18 -8.80
N VAL A 80 -20.05 28.31 -8.95
CA VAL A 80 -20.68 28.97 -10.10
C VAL A 80 -20.60 30.51 -10.04
N THR A 81 -20.49 31.09 -8.84
CA THR A 81 -20.32 32.54 -8.62
C THR A 81 -19.79 32.80 -7.21
N TYR A 82 -19.48 34.07 -6.93
CA TYR A 82 -18.96 34.50 -5.64
C TYR A 82 -19.75 35.67 -5.09
N ILE A 83 -20.06 35.65 -3.81
CA ILE A 83 -20.69 36.74 -3.07
C ILE A 83 -19.61 37.57 -2.37
N HIS A 84 -19.62 38.87 -2.59
CA HIS A 84 -18.70 39.78 -1.91
C HIS A 84 -19.44 40.50 -0.76
N GLN A 85 -18.94 40.30 0.47
CA GLN A 85 -19.45 41.00 1.65
C GLN A 85 -18.38 41.97 2.18
N ALA A 86 -18.83 43.17 2.61
CA ALA A 86 -17.92 44.22 3.03
C ALA A 86 -17.03 43.90 4.24
N ARG A 87 -17.39 42.87 5.03
CA ARG A 87 -16.66 42.46 6.23
C ARG A 87 -15.82 41.19 6.04
N GLU A 88 -15.93 40.52 4.87
CA GLU A 88 -15.22 39.32 4.58
C GLU A 88 -13.98 39.61 3.75
N ARG A 89 -12.85 39.03 4.15
CA ARG A 89 -11.56 39.18 3.45
C ARG A 89 -11.55 38.51 2.08
N TYR A 90 -12.27 37.37 1.97
CA TYR A 90 -12.33 36.56 0.75
C TYR A 90 -13.77 36.46 0.26
N PRO A 91 -13.98 36.40 -1.06
CA PRO A 91 -15.31 36.16 -1.63
C PRO A 91 -15.85 34.80 -1.18
N ILE A 92 -17.15 34.72 -0.88
CA ILE A 92 -17.81 33.49 -0.47
C ILE A 92 -18.29 32.77 -1.74
N PRO A 93 -17.82 31.53 -2.02
CA PRO A 93 -18.26 30.79 -3.20
C PRO A 93 -19.71 30.35 -3.07
N VAL A 94 -20.46 30.46 -4.16
CA VAL A 94 -21.77 29.82 -4.31
C VAL A 94 -21.55 28.49 -5.03
N ARG A 95 -21.55 27.42 -4.25
CA ARG A 95 -21.28 26.07 -4.73
C ARG A 95 -22.56 25.37 -5.14
N LEU A 96 -22.56 24.82 -6.34
CA LEU A 96 -23.66 24.02 -6.87
C LEU A 96 -23.24 22.54 -6.91
N GLU A 97 -23.96 21.68 -6.19
CA GLU A 97 -23.74 20.24 -6.18
C GLU A 97 -25.03 19.48 -5.84
N VAL A 98 -25.06 18.18 -6.17
CA VAL A 98 -26.12 17.29 -5.72
C VAL A 98 -25.88 16.93 -4.24
N PRO A 99 -26.92 16.86 -3.39
CA PRO A 99 -26.76 16.45 -2.00
C PRO A 99 -26.06 15.09 -1.87
N VAL A 100 -25.17 14.95 -0.87
CA VAL A 100 -24.36 13.75 -0.67
C VAL A 100 -25.20 12.45 -0.65
N ALA A 101 -26.37 12.50 -0.01
CA ALA A 101 -27.29 11.35 0.05
C ALA A 101 -27.79 10.87 -1.34
N SER A 102 -27.80 11.76 -2.33
CA SER A 102 -28.26 11.45 -3.71
C SER A 102 -27.09 11.17 -4.66
N LYS A 103 -25.83 11.39 -4.26
CA LYS A 103 -24.67 11.13 -5.12
C LYS A 103 -24.46 9.63 -5.39
N ALA A 104 -24.90 8.76 -4.48
CA ALA A 104 -24.81 7.31 -4.64
C ALA A 104 -25.97 6.72 -5.47
N ASP A 105 -27.00 7.51 -5.78
CA ASP A 105 -28.11 7.09 -6.61
C ASP A 105 -27.75 7.24 -8.10
N LEU A 106 -27.41 6.12 -8.73
CA LEU A 106 -27.01 6.08 -10.13
C LEU A 106 -28.12 6.48 -11.08
N ASP A 107 -29.36 6.08 -10.78
CA ASP A 107 -30.53 6.39 -11.60
C ASP A 107 -30.83 7.89 -11.56
N ALA A 108 -30.70 8.51 -10.39
CA ALA A 108 -30.82 9.97 -10.24
C ALA A 108 -29.73 10.73 -11.02
N LEU A 109 -28.49 10.23 -11.03
CA LEU A 109 -27.40 10.82 -11.81
C LEU A 109 -27.61 10.67 -13.32
N LEU A 110 -28.10 9.53 -13.78
CA LEU A 110 -28.41 9.28 -15.20
C LEU A 110 -29.66 10.02 -15.68
N ALA A 111 -30.56 10.41 -14.76
CA ALA A 111 -31.72 11.24 -15.04
C ALA A 111 -31.38 12.74 -15.22
N LEU A 112 -30.15 13.16 -14.88
CA LEU A 112 -29.70 14.51 -15.15
C LEU A 112 -29.78 14.83 -16.64
N GLU A 113 -30.26 16.03 -16.97
CA GLU A 113 -30.53 16.46 -18.32
C GLU A 113 -29.40 17.33 -18.88
N VAL A 114 -28.97 17.01 -20.10
CA VAL A 114 -28.07 17.84 -20.90
C VAL A 114 -28.89 18.62 -21.93
N ARG A 115 -28.63 19.90 -22.09
CA ARG A 115 -29.30 20.72 -23.11
C ARG A 115 -28.51 20.66 -24.43
N ASN A 116 -29.17 20.23 -25.52
CA ASN A 116 -28.58 20.21 -26.84
C ASN A 116 -28.57 21.63 -27.51
N GLN A 117 -27.96 21.73 -28.69
CA GLN A 117 -27.87 22.98 -29.43
C GLN A 117 -29.25 23.59 -29.83
N ALA A 118 -30.27 22.73 -29.98
CA ALA A 118 -31.64 23.16 -30.28
C ALA A 118 -32.42 23.56 -29.01
N GLY A 119 -31.80 23.50 -27.80
CA GLY A 119 -32.43 23.84 -26.55
C GLY A 119 -33.26 22.70 -25.92
N GLN A 120 -33.30 21.52 -26.53
CA GLN A 120 -34.00 20.36 -26.01
C GLN A 120 -33.21 19.74 -24.86
N ARG A 121 -33.92 19.22 -23.86
CA ARG A 121 -33.36 18.50 -22.71
C ARG A 121 -33.31 17.01 -23.01
N VAL A 122 -32.14 16.41 -22.85
CA VAL A 122 -31.92 14.98 -23.08
C VAL A 122 -31.31 14.40 -21.82
N PRO A 123 -31.93 13.38 -21.20
CA PRO A 123 -31.37 12.73 -20.03
C PRO A 123 -30.10 11.96 -20.41
N ILE A 124 -29.11 11.92 -19.49
CA ILE A 124 -27.82 11.23 -19.71
C ILE A 124 -28.06 9.75 -20.00
N SER A 125 -29.08 9.13 -19.41
CA SER A 125 -29.47 7.72 -19.66
C SER A 125 -29.76 7.40 -21.12
N GLU A 126 -30.13 8.37 -21.96
CA GLU A 126 -30.35 8.15 -23.40
C GLU A 126 -29.06 8.06 -24.22
N ILE A 127 -27.97 8.67 -23.71
CA ILE A 127 -26.69 8.83 -24.44
C ILE A 127 -25.51 8.20 -23.74
N ALA A 128 -25.72 7.58 -22.57
CA ALA A 128 -24.64 6.93 -21.81
C ALA A 128 -25.10 5.58 -21.27
N ARG A 129 -24.13 4.70 -21.07
CA ARG A 129 -24.31 3.39 -20.40
C ARG A 129 -23.36 3.32 -19.20
N VAL A 130 -23.77 2.56 -18.19
CA VAL A 130 -22.93 2.28 -17.04
C VAL A 130 -22.33 0.89 -17.20
N ARG A 131 -21.00 0.82 -17.06
CA ARG A 131 -20.27 -0.44 -17.03
C ARG A 131 -19.62 -0.58 -15.64
N GLU A 132 -19.93 -1.68 -14.97
CA GLU A 132 -19.25 -2.05 -13.73
C GLU A 132 -17.89 -2.69 -14.09
N THR A 133 -16.85 -2.27 -13.38
CA THR A 133 -15.48 -2.79 -13.51
C THR A 133 -14.84 -2.81 -12.11
N GLY A 134 -13.72 -3.48 -11.98
CA GLY A 134 -12.89 -3.39 -10.79
C GLY A 134 -12.15 -2.04 -10.70
N TRP A 135 -11.81 -1.65 -9.50
CA TRP A 135 -10.89 -0.54 -9.26
C TRP A 135 -9.47 -0.98 -9.63
N ASP A 136 -8.67 -0.07 -10.15
CA ASP A 136 -7.27 -0.35 -10.43
C ASP A 136 -6.48 -0.23 -9.13
N ASP A 137 -5.91 -1.33 -8.64
CA ASP A 137 -5.15 -1.39 -7.40
C ASP A 137 -3.81 -0.65 -7.53
N ALA A 138 -3.33 -0.10 -6.42
CA ALA A 138 -1.98 0.44 -6.35
C ALA A 138 -0.94 -0.68 -6.37
N VAL A 139 0.07 -0.58 -7.21
CA VAL A 139 1.20 -1.50 -7.24
C VAL A 139 2.37 -0.88 -6.49
N TYR A 140 2.70 -1.43 -5.34
CA TYR A 140 3.82 -0.99 -4.53
C TYR A 140 5.14 -1.56 -5.05
N HIS A 141 6.21 -0.76 -4.98
CA HIS A 141 7.55 -1.18 -5.35
C HIS A 141 8.53 -0.85 -4.22
N LYS A 142 9.43 -1.78 -3.94
CA LYS A 142 10.59 -1.56 -3.09
C LYS A 142 11.84 -1.90 -3.90
N ASP A 143 12.78 -0.96 -3.98
CA ASP A 143 14.01 -1.11 -4.78
C ASP A 143 13.75 -1.59 -6.21
N LEU A 144 12.74 -1.01 -6.86
CA LEU A 144 12.27 -1.28 -8.22
C LEU A 144 11.57 -2.63 -8.43
N LEU A 145 11.44 -3.47 -7.40
CA LEU A 145 10.70 -4.73 -7.49
C LEU A 145 9.26 -4.55 -6.97
N PRO A 146 8.24 -5.06 -7.68
CA PRO A 146 6.87 -5.05 -7.18
C PRO A 146 6.78 -5.90 -5.92
N VAL A 147 6.09 -5.39 -4.91
CA VAL A 147 6.02 -6.00 -3.58
C VAL A 147 4.63 -5.87 -2.98
N VAL A 148 4.19 -6.90 -2.27
CA VAL A 148 3.04 -6.87 -1.39
C VAL A 148 3.54 -6.98 0.05
N PHE A 149 3.10 -6.06 0.92
CA PHE A 149 3.41 -6.09 2.34
C PHE A 149 2.27 -6.72 3.13
N VAL A 150 2.62 -7.58 4.08
CA VAL A 150 1.73 -8.01 5.16
C VAL A 150 2.38 -7.60 6.48
N MET A 151 1.63 -6.98 7.34
CA MET A 151 2.12 -6.30 8.53
C MET A 151 1.35 -6.76 9.76
N GLY A 152 2.01 -6.71 10.91
CA GLY A 152 1.40 -7.00 12.20
C GLY A 152 2.26 -6.51 13.34
N ASP A 153 1.69 -6.53 14.55
CA ASP A 153 2.36 -6.21 15.80
C ASP A 153 2.15 -7.35 16.79
N MET A 154 2.90 -7.35 17.89
CA MET A 154 2.75 -8.31 18.98
C MET A 154 2.09 -7.64 20.18
N ALA A 155 1.11 -8.34 20.81
CA ALA A 155 0.51 -7.92 22.06
C ALA A 155 0.17 -9.15 22.92
N GLY A 156 1.10 -9.55 23.75
CA GLY A 156 0.95 -10.73 24.61
C GLY A 156 1.99 -10.75 25.72
N ASP A 157 2.13 -11.90 26.37
CA ASP A 157 3.14 -12.10 27.43
C ASP A 157 4.58 -12.01 26.89
N LEU A 158 4.79 -12.38 25.63
CA LEU A 158 6.05 -12.21 24.90
C LEU A 158 5.90 -11.03 23.96
N ASP A 159 6.27 -9.85 24.45
CA ASP A 159 6.07 -8.55 23.80
C ASP A 159 7.10 -8.24 22.67
N SER A 160 7.96 -9.20 22.32
CA SER A 160 8.97 -8.99 21.29
C SER A 160 8.47 -9.45 19.91
N PRO A 161 8.36 -8.57 18.91
CA PRO A 161 7.94 -8.89 17.54
C PRO A 161 8.77 -9.97 16.86
N LEU A 162 10.01 -10.16 17.32
CA LEU A 162 10.88 -11.22 16.78
C LEU A 162 10.34 -12.63 17.03
N TYR A 163 9.71 -12.86 18.19
CA TYR A 163 9.13 -14.19 18.47
C TYR A 163 7.93 -14.46 17.57
N GLY A 164 7.06 -13.47 17.36
CA GLY A 164 5.95 -13.59 16.42
C GLY A 164 6.42 -13.82 14.99
N MET A 165 7.46 -13.11 14.54
CA MET A 165 8.06 -13.33 13.24
C MET A 165 8.61 -14.78 13.09
N PHE A 166 9.34 -15.30 14.09
CA PHE A 166 9.89 -16.66 14.02
C PHE A 166 8.79 -17.73 14.09
N ASP A 167 7.72 -17.50 14.84
CA ASP A 167 6.56 -18.40 14.87
C ASP A 167 5.88 -18.45 13.50
N LEU A 168 5.62 -17.30 12.89
CA LEU A 168 5.10 -17.22 11.52
C LEU A 168 6.01 -17.91 10.51
N ALA A 169 7.32 -17.68 10.60
CA ALA A 169 8.30 -18.30 9.70
C ALA A 169 8.27 -19.84 9.81
N SER A 170 8.21 -20.37 11.03
CA SER A 170 8.09 -21.82 11.27
C SER A 170 6.80 -22.38 10.70
N GLN A 171 5.67 -21.68 10.89
CA GLN A 171 4.39 -22.12 10.35
C GLN A 171 4.35 -22.10 8.81
N ILE A 172 5.08 -21.16 8.17
CA ILE A 172 5.22 -21.13 6.70
C ILE A 172 6.03 -22.34 6.23
N ASP A 173 7.15 -22.66 6.87
CA ASP A 173 7.98 -23.81 6.53
C ASP A 173 7.22 -25.14 6.71
N GLU A 174 6.40 -25.27 7.76
CA GLU A 174 5.56 -26.46 7.99
C GLU A 174 4.46 -26.61 6.92
N ARG A 175 4.01 -25.52 6.31
CA ARG A 175 3.03 -25.51 5.22
C ARG A 175 3.64 -25.78 3.84
N GLU A 176 4.90 -26.16 3.74
CA GLU A 176 5.64 -26.41 2.48
C GLU A 176 4.98 -27.45 1.53
N ASN A 177 3.92 -28.12 1.98
CA ASN A 177 2.98 -28.89 1.15
C ASN A 177 1.93 -28.01 0.41
N SER A 178 1.95 -26.69 0.58
CA SER A 178 1.10 -25.76 -0.14
C SER A 178 1.64 -25.51 -1.57
N SER A 179 0.78 -25.03 -2.45
CA SER A 179 1.00 -24.90 -3.90
C SER A 179 2.21 -24.06 -4.35
N TYR A 180 2.94 -23.46 -3.42
CA TYR A 180 4.11 -22.61 -3.68
C TYR A 180 5.25 -22.92 -2.71
N ALA A 181 6.42 -23.24 -3.25
CA ALA A 181 7.67 -23.18 -2.50
C ALA A 181 8.06 -21.71 -2.35
N ILE A 182 8.02 -21.18 -1.13
CA ILE A 182 8.37 -19.79 -0.81
C ILE A 182 9.79 -19.75 -0.24
N ASP A 183 10.69 -19.02 -0.93
CA ASP A 183 12.06 -18.80 -0.43
C ASP A 183 12.04 -17.73 0.68
N GLN A 184 12.16 -18.15 1.95
CA GLN A 184 12.19 -17.22 3.08
C GLN A 184 13.57 -16.55 3.21
N ARG A 185 13.60 -15.22 3.23
CA ARG A 185 14.81 -14.40 3.33
C ARG A 185 14.77 -13.51 4.55
N TYR A 186 15.88 -13.44 5.27
CA TYR A 186 15.98 -12.69 6.52
C TYR A 186 16.88 -11.45 6.42
N ILE A 187 17.74 -11.36 5.41
CA ILE A 187 18.76 -10.32 5.35
C ILE A 187 18.69 -9.52 4.04
N SER A 188 18.68 -10.21 2.91
CA SER A 188 18.75 -9.59 1.59
C SER A 188 17.44 -9.70 0.83
N GLN A 189 17.10 -8.64 0.11
CA GLN A 189 16.04 -8.67 -0.88
C GLN A 189 16.36 -9.67 -2.01
N PRO A 190 15.35 -10.28 -2.67
CA PRO A 190 15.60 -11.12 -3.85
C PRO A 190 16.19 -10.28 -5.00
N GLU A 191 17.08 -10.86 -5.77
CA GLU A 191 17.68 -10.18 -6.93
C GLU A 191 16.68 -9.99 -8.09
N ASN A 192 15.66 -10.84 -8.14
CA ASN A 192 14.61 -10.81 -9.17
C ASN A 192 13.31 -11.40 -8.63
N THR A 193 12.24 -11.31 -9.41
CA THR A 193 10.90 -11.80 -9.07
C THR A 193 10.50 -13.07 -9.84
N HIS A 194 11.45 -13.87 -10.33
CA HIS A 194 11.14 -15.07 -11.11
C HIS A 194 10.54 -16.22 -10.29
N SER A 195 10.76 -16.21 -8.98
CA SER A 195 10.19 -17.15 -8.02
C SER A 195 9.56 -16.41 -6.84
N PHE A 196 8.64 -17.07 -6.16
CA PHE A 196 8.09 -16.50 -4.93
C PHE A 196 9.14 -16.46 -3.83
N SER A 197 9.29 -15.33 -3.22
CA SER A 197 10.13 -15.13 -2.04
C SER A 197 9.46 -14.20 -1.05
N LEU A 198 9.74 -14.45 0.22
CA LEU A 198 9.26 -13.67 1.34
C LEU A 198 10.46 -13.14 2.10
N LYS A 199 10.61 -11.82 2.16
CA LYS A 199 11.64 -11.20 2.98
C LYS A 199 11.03 -10.66 4.27
N TRP A 200 11.65 -11.04 5.39
CA TRP A 200 11.31 -10.49 6.68
C TRP A 200 11.94 -9.11 6.89
N ASP A 201 11.13 -8.15 7.34
CA ASP A 201 11.53 -6.77 7.62
C ASP A 201 10.92 -6.31 8.97
N GLY A 202 10.85 -5.03 9.22
CA GLY A 202 10.37 -4.48 10.47
C GLY A 202 11.46 -4.40 11.53
N GLU A 203 11.16 -4.78 12.77
CA GLU A 203 12.16 -4.74 13.85
C GLU A 203 13.31 -5.72 13.65
N TRP A 204 13.06 -6.84 12.95
CA TRP A 204 14.13 -7.79 12.62
C TRP A 204 15.27 -7.12 11.84
N GLN A 205 14.93 -6.39 10.79
CA GLN A 205 15.92 -5.72 9.93
C GLN A 205 16.77 -4.73 10.74
N ILE A 206 16.10 -3.88 11.55
CA ILE A 206 16.79 -2.89 12.39
C ILE A 206 17.68 -3.57 13.42
N THR A 207 17.17 -4.59 14.09
CA THR A 207 17.90 -5.34 15.10
C THR A 207 19.15 -5.98 14.49
N TYR A 208 18.99 -6.67 13.36
CA TYR A 208 20.11 -7.28 12.65
C TYR A 208 21.17 -6.26 12.24
N GLU A 209 20.77 -5.15 11.59
CA GLU A 209 21.69 -4.11 11.15
C GLU A 209 22.41 -3.46 12.32
N THR A 210 21.70 -3.15 13.38
CA THR A 210 22.27 -2.53 14.59
C THR A 210 23.32 -3.44 15.22
N PHE A 211 22.99 -4.72 15.45
CA PHE A 211 23.95 -5.65 16.06
C PHE A 211 25.14 -5.94 15.15
N ARG A 212 24.93 -6.06 13.85
CA ARG A 212 26.02 -6.23 12.88
C ARG A 212 26.98 -5.03 12.92
N ASP A 213 26.45 -3.80 12.78
CA ASP A 213 27.28 -2.60 12.66
C ASP A 213 27.97 -2.26 13.97
N MET A 214 27.27 -2.42 15.09
CA MET A 214 27.84 -2.30 16.43
C MET A 214 28.93 -3.36 16.69
N GLY A 215 28.67 -4.60 16.29
CA GLY A 215 29.65 -5.70 16.39
C GLY A 215 30.91 -5.46 15.58
N ILE A 216 30.77 -4.94 14.36
CA ILE A 216 31.91 -4.55 13.51
C ILE A 216 32.70 -3.41 14.18
N ALA A 217 32.03 -2.35 14.62
CA ALA A 217 32.67 -1.19 15.24
C ALA A 217 33.41 -1.59 16.53
N TYR A 218 32.78 -2.44 17.35
CA TYR A 218 33.39 -2.98 18.56
C TYR A 218 34.62 -3.84 18.28
N SER A 219 34.54 -4.72 17.26
CA SER A 219 35.64 -5.57 16.84
C SER A 219 36.84 -4.76 16.35
N VAL A 220 36.61 -3.71 15.56
CA VAL A 220 37.67 -2.77 15.12
C VAL A 220 38.28 -2.07 16.32
N GLY A 221 37.46 -1.59 17.27
CA GLY A 221 37.93 -0.96 18.50
C GLY A 221 38.84 -1.91 19.33
N LEU A 222 38.42 -3.17 19.51
CA LEU A 222 39.22 -4.17 20.22
C LEU A 222 40.58 -4.44 19.52
N ILE A 223 40.58 -4.54 18.18
CA ILE A 223 41.81 -4.74 17.41
C ILE A 223 42.75 -3.53 17.63
N LEU A 224 42.25 -2.31 17.55
CA LEU A 224 43.04 -1.11 17.78
C LEU A 224 43.62 -1.04 19.18
N ILE A 225 42.80 -1.35 20.20
CA ILE A 225 43.28 -1.42 21.61
C ILE A 225 44.33 -2.49 21.75
N TYR A 226 44.13 -3.68 21.19
CA TYR A 226 45.10 -4.76 21.20
C TYR A 226 46.43 -4.32 20.61
N LEU A 227 46.44 -3.69 19.42
CA LEU A 227 47.65 -3.20 18.77
C LEU A 227 48.38 -2.12 19.58
N LEU A 228 47.61 -1.23 20.24
CA LEU A 228 48.16 -0.18 21.08
C LEU A 228 48.85 -0.77 22.32
N VAL A 229 48.24 -1.77 22.96
CA VAL A 229 48.84 -2.48 24.12
C VAL A 229 50.04 -3.32 23.70
N VAL A 230 49.98 -4.00 22.52
CA VAL A 230 51.17 -4.68 21.95
C VAL A 230 52.32 -3.71 21.76
N ALA A 231 52.07 -2.53 21.19
CA ALA A 231 53.10 -1.51 20.97
C ALA A 231 53.70 -1.00 22.29
N GLN A 232 52.85 -0.82 23.33
CA GLN A 232 53.30 -0.33 24.65
C GLN A 232 54.12 -1.37 25.39
N PHE A 233 53.72 -2.63 25.40
CA PHE A 233 54.33 -3.70 26.19
C PHE A 233 55.34 -4.53 25.37
N ARG A 234 55.43 -4.35 24.05
CA ARG A 234 56.30 -5.10 23.12
C ARG A 234 56.12 -6.64 23.27
N SER A 235 54.91 -7.07 23.60
CA SER A 235 54.51 -8.46 23.81
C SER A 235 53.18 -8.72 23.18
N TYR A 236 53.01 -9.84 22.45
CA TYR A 236 51.71 -10.25 21.86
C TYR A 236 50.84 -10.98 22.85
N LEU A 237 51.41 -11.64 23.88
CA LEU A 237 50.68 -12.45 24.86
C LEU A 237 50.05 -11.61 25.99
N LEU A 238 50.77 -10.54 26.41
CA LEU A 238 50.34 -9.72 27.49
C LEU A 238 48.99 -9.03 27.23
N PRO A 239 48.75 -8.46 26.05
CA PRO A 239 47.44 -7.88 25.72
C PRO A 239 46.29 -8.87 25.76
N LEU A 240 46.49 -10.11 25.32
CA LEU A 240 45.46 -11.17 25.38
C LEU A 240 45.07 -11.50 26.82
N VAL A 241 46.01 -11.49 27.74
CA VAL A 241 45.72 -11.71 29.17
C VAL A 241 45.02 -10.52 29.81
N ILE A 242 45.33 -9.28 29.33
CA ILE A 242 44.68 -8.07 29.89
C ILE A 242 43.26 -7.90 29.34
N MET A 243 42.97 -8.34 28.08
CA MET A 243 41.67 -8.19 27.42
C MET A 243 40.73 -9.37 27.65
N ALA A 244 41.20 -10.50 28.19
CA ALA A 244 40.37 -11.65 28.57
C ALA A 244 39.74 -11.45 29.94
#